data_4aaeb47e38cf4c2457f3025d9eb4686a
#
_entry.id   4aaeb47e38cf4c2457f3025d9eb4686a
#
_cell.length_a   1.000
_cell.length_b   1.000
_cell.length_c   1.000
_cell.angle_alpha   90.00
_cell.angle_beta   90.00
_cell.angle_gamma   90.00
#
_symmetry.space_group_name_H-M   'P 1'
#
loop_
_entity.id
_entity.type
_entity.pdbx_description
1 polymer ?
#
loop_
_entity_poly.entity_id
_entity_poly.type
_entity_poly.pdbx_seq_one_letter_code
_entity_poly.pdbx_strand_id
1 'polypeptide(L)'
;MMPQNSTCPGEVIVFILTGLLSFSLLIFLLLGIVIFSKYRSLLRTLREVRGKLVQRSVPQLETPIIPERLTVAVQQGMEAEQDEEAELPLGTLLQNSSTVRSSSRKLWRGLQQGPNFSKSDLNLLQLIKAGKEGVFYQARMNRGTCKGHNMLTCKISKEGVRPKHVDMEVSIMRKLAHHKNILQLLDWNTTEEPYVLIMEYVSYGTLRTFLQTNRGNLCTNSELQSLLTIACYHIALAMQHLRSKMIVHCDLALRNIMVNRFPWEVKVAEFGLARDFTRLTSRHSSRWKSPRQRVPLRWYPPEYFKNNHYGFKGDVWAFGIVLWEMQTFGTLPYPDLETSEAVIYHICIGHKNSNPDGCRPEM
;
A
#
# COMPACT_ATOMS: atom_id res chain seq x y z
N MET A 1 -40.33 31.92 69.02
CA MET A 1 -39.20 32.30 68.18
C MET A 1 -38.67 31.05 67.57
N MET A 2 -38.96 30.81 66.32
CA MET A 2 -38.34 29.71 65.48
C MET A 2 -37.16 30.26 64.72
N PRO A 3 -36.01 29.54 64.60
CA PRO A 3 -34.90 29.99 63.82
C PRO A 3 -35.21 29.77 62.36
N GLN A 4 -35.18 30.85 61.57
CA GLN A 4 -35.17 30.78 60.10
C GLN A 4 -33.80 30.27 59.66
N ASN A 5 -33.75 29.05 59.07
CA ASN A 5 -32.59 28.54 58.35
C ASN A 5 -32.49 29.27 57.01
N SER A 6 -31.74 30.36 56.98
CA SER A 6 -31.30 30.98 55.71
C SER A 6 -30.11 30.22 55.19
N THR A 7 -30.31 29.31 54.23
CA THR A 7 -29.24 28.69 53.45
C THR A 7 -28.54 29.79 52.63
N CYS A 8 -27.22 29.93 52.81
CA CYS A 8 -26.43 30.90 52.08
C CYS A 8 -26.50 30.64 50.54
N PRO A 9 -26.71 31.68 49.74
CA PRO A 9 -26.81 31.53 48.28
C PRO A 9 -25.63 30.81 47.62
N GLY A 10 -24.44 30.84 48.24
CA GLY A 10 -23.24 30.17 47.77
C GLY A 10 -23.30 28.64 47.85
N GLU A 11 -23.96 28.07 48.90
CA GLU A 11 -24.09 26.63 49.05
C GLU A 11 -25.00 26.01 47.97
N VAL A 12 -26.07 26.71 47.61
CA VAL A 12 -27.00 26.27 46.54
C VAL A 12 -26.31 26.22 45.20
N ILE A 13 -25.46 27.19 44.90
CA ILE A 13 -24.67 27.23 43.62
C ILE A 13 -23.69 26.04 43.57
N VAL A 14 -23.01 25.73 44.70
CA VAL A 14 -22.08 24.60 44.77
C VAL A 14 -22.81 23.26 44.54
N PHE A 15 -24.00 23.08 45.15
CA PHE A 15 -24.82 21.86 44.94
C PHE A 15 -25.30 21.73 43.48
N ILE A 16 -25.66 22.82 42.81
CA ILE A 16 -26.06 22.80 41.39
C ILE A 16 -24.87 22.43 40.51
N LEU A 17 -23.71 23.06 40.74
CA LEU A 17 -22.50 22.79 39.96
C LEU A 17 -21.98 21.35 40.14
N THR A 18 -22.00 20.81 41.38
CA THR A 18 -21.63 19.41 41.63
C THR A 18 -22.63 18.44 41.01
N GLY A 19 -23.92 18.74 41.01
CA GLY A 19 -24.95 17.95 40.33
C GLY A 19 -24.76 17.91 38.79
N LEU A 20 -24.50 19.08 38.19
CA LEU A 20 -24.19 19.16 36.73
C LEU A 20 -22.92 18.42 36.33
N LEU A 21 -21.89 18.52 37.18
CA LEU A 21 -20.63 17.80 36.96
C LEU A 21 -20.83 16.27 37.02
N SER A 22 -21.56 15.80 38.03
CA SER A 22 -21.89 14.37 38.20
C SER A 22 -22.74 13.84 37.04
N PHE A 23 -23.71 14.62 36.57
CA PHE A 23 -24.55 14.27 35.41
C PHE A 23 -23.74 14.19 34.12
N SER A 24 -22.83 15.15 33.90
CA SER A 24 -21.92 15.13 32.76
C SER A 24 -21.02 13.89 32.77
N LEU A 25 -20.45 13.53 33.93
CA LEU A 25 -19.63 12.34 34.12
C LEU A 25 -20.41 11.05 33.80
N LEU A 26 -21.67 10.98 34.21
CA LEU A 26 -22.55 9.85 33.91
C LEU A 26 -22.79 9.70 32.39
N ILE A 27 -23.03 10.82 31.70
CA ILE A 27 -23.19 10.82 30.23
C ILE A 27 -21.92 10.31 29.55
N PHE A 28 -20.74 10.79 29.97
CA PHE A 28 -19.46 10.30 29.39
C PHE A 28 -19.24 8.82 29.66
N LEU A 29 -19.60 8.31 30.83
CA LEU A 29 -19.53 6.87 31.12
C LEU A 29 -20.48 6.06 30.24
N LEU A 30 -21.72 6.49 30.06
CA LEU A 30 -22.68 5.81 29.20
C LEU A 30 -22.24 5.81 27.73
N LEU A 31 -21.74 6.95 27.22
CA LEU A 31 -21.14 7.05 25.87
C LEU A 31 -19.94 6.11 25.74
N GLY A 32 -19.06 6.05 26.73
CA GLY A 32 -17.92 5.14 26.77
C GLY A 32 -18.36 3.67 26.68
N ILE A 33 -19.40 3.27 27.41
CA ILE A 33 -19.96 1.90 27.38
C ILE A 33 -20.54 1.58 25.99
N VAL A 34 -21.27 2.51 25.38
CA VAL A 34 -21.84 2.32 24.02
C VAL A 34 -20.73 2.18 22.98
N ILE A 35 -19.72 3.05 23.02
CA ILE A 35 -18.56 2.99 22.13
C ILE A 35 -17.81 1.67 22.31
N PHE A 36 -17.56 1.26 23.55
CA PHE A 36 -16.88 0.01 23.86
C PHE A 36 -17.66 -1.24 23.42
N SER A 37 -18.98 -1.22 23.58
CA SER A 37 -19.87 -2.30 23.11
C SER A 37 -19.83 -2.43 21.58
N LYS A 38 -19.95 -1.30 20.85
CA LYS A 38 -19.80 -1.26 19.39
C LYS A 38 -18.42 -1.73 18.94
N TYR A 39 -17.36 -1.30 19.64
CA TYR A 39 -16.00 -1.75 19.36
C TYR A 39 -15.83 -3.27 19.54
N ARG A 40 -16.38 -3.84 20.62
CA ARG A 40 -16.37 -5.30 20.82
C ARG A 40 -17.17 -6.07 19.76
N SER A 41 -18.31 -5.54 19.31
CA SER A 41 -19.09 -6.13 18.23
C SER A 41 -18.28 -6.16 16.94
N LEU A 42 -17.66 -5.03 16.58
CA LEU A 42 -16.81 -4.89 15.41
C LEU A 42 -15.63 -5.88 15.42
N LEU A 43 -14.98 -6.05 16.58
CA LEU A 43 -13.89 -7.03 16.74
C LEU A 43 -14.37 -8.47 16.54
N ARG A 44 -15.60 -8.80 16.94
CA ARG A 44 -16.18 -10.13 16.70
C ARG A 44 -16.40 -10.38 15.21
N THR A 45 -17.02 -9.42 14.51
CA THR A 45 -17.23 -9.51 13.06
C THR A 45 -15.91 -9.66 12.31
N LEU A 46 -14.87 -8.92 12.70
CA LEU A 46 -13.53 -9.04 12.10
C LEU A 46 -12.88 -10.42 12.34
N ARG A 47 -13.10 -11.02 13.54
CA ARG A 47 -12.62 -12.39 13.80
C ARG A 47 -13.33 -13.44 12.96
N GLU A 48 -14.64 -13.27 12.74
CA GLU A 48 -15.43 -14.16 11.86
C GLU A 48 -14.97 -14.06 10.40
N VAL A 49 -14.79 -12.84 9.89
CA VAL A 49 -14.24 -12.60 8.54
C VAL A 49 -12.85 -13.21 8.41
N ARG A 50 -11.99 -13.03 9.41
CA ARG A 50 -10.66 -13.66 9.46
C ARG A 50 -10.74 -15.18 9.47
N GLY A 51 -11.65 -15.77 10.27
CA GLY A 51 -11.86 -17.22 10.31
C GLY A 51 -12.29 -17.81 8.97
N LYS A 52 -13.20 -17.13 8.27
CA LYS A 52 -13.67 -17.52 6.93
C LYS A 52 -12.57 -17.37 5.86
N LEU A 53 -11.70 -16.36 5.98
CA LEU A 53 -10.55 -16.17 5.07
C LEU A 53 -9.49 -17.25 5.28
N VAL A 54 -9.19 -17.64 6.52
CA VAL A 54 -8.22 -18.70 6.84
C VAL A 54 -8.73 -20.06 6.37
N GLN A 55 -10.02 -20.35 6.48
CA GLN A 55 -10.61 -21.61 5.98
C GLN A 55 -10.63 -21.71 4.44
N ARG A 56 -10.65 -20.59 3.71
CA ARG A 56 -10.56 -20.57 2.23
C ARG A 56 -9.14 -20.62 1.69
N SER A 57 -8.14 -20.36 2.49
CA SER A 57 -6.73 -20.37 2.08
C SER A 57 -5.99 -21.68 2.32
N VAL A 58 -6.69 -22.74 2.71
CA VAL A 58 -6.14 -24.13 2.71
C VAL A 58 -6.81 -24.89 1.57
N PRO A 59 -6.19 -25.02 0.38
CA PRO A 59 -6.64 -26.00 -0.59
C PRO A 59 -6.32 -27.37 -0.04
N GLN A 60 -7.34 -28.16 0.28
CA GLN A 60 -7.17 -29.60 0.32
C GLN A 60 -6.84 -30.07 -1.09
N LEU A 61 -5.68 -30.68 -1.25
CA LEU A 61 -5.24 -31.32 -2.47
C LEU A 61 -6.11 -32.56 -2.72
N GLU A 62 -7.24 -32.36 -3.37
CA GLU A 62 -7.94 -33.44 -4.08
C GLU A 62 -7.85 -33.11 -5.56
N THR A 63 -7.21 -34.01 -6.32
CA THR A 63 -7.04 -33.93 -7.76
C THR A 63 -8.40 -33.87 -8.46
N PRO A 64 -8.75 -32.82 -9.21
CA PRO A 64 -9.97 -32.84 -10.00
C PRO A 64 -9.74 -33.64 -11.28
N ILE A 65 -10.59 -34.61 -11.53
CA ILE A 65 -10.76 -35.28 -12.83
C ILE A 65 -11.35 -34.21 -13.79
N ILE A 66 -10.55 -33.76 -14.74
CA ILE A 66 -10.95 -32.78 -15.77
C ILE A 66 -11.74 -33.53 -16.86
N PRO A 67 -12.98 -33.14 -17.22
CA PRO A 67 -13.64 -33.64 -18.40
C PRO A 67 -13.02 -33.08 -19.67
N GLU A 68 -12.69 -33.94 -20.60
CA GLU A 68 -11.96 -33.71 -21.88
C GLU A 68 -12.58 -32.69 -22.87
N ARG A 69 -13.63 -31.99 -22.58
CA ARG A 69 -14.33 -31.07 -23.51
C ARG A 69 -14.01 -29.58 -23.36
N LEU A 70 -13.13 -29.18 -22.43
CA LEU A 70 -12.77 -27.77 -22.26
C LEU A 70 -11.37 -27.41 -22.79
N THR A 71 -10.62 -28.37 -23.33
CA THR A 71 -9.22 -28.19 -23.75
C THR A 71 -9.06 -27.47 -25.10
N VAL A 72 -10.10 -27.38 -25.91
CA VAL A 72 -10.00 -26.80 -27.28
C VAL A 72 -10.27 -25.29 -27.32
N ALA A 73 -10.98 -24.72 -26.36
CA ALA A 73 -11.29 -23.28 -26.33
C ALA A 73 -10.22 -22.41 -25.62
N VAL A 74 -9.30 -23.01 -24.87
CA VAL A 74 -8.23 -22.30 -24.14
C VAL A 74 -6.94 -22.20 -24.97
N GLN A 75 -6.75 -23.07 -25.96
CA GLN A 75 -5.53 -23.08 -26.79
C GLN A 75 -5.45 -22.00 -27.87
N GLN A 76 -6.52 -21.30 -28.20
CA GLN A 76 -6.51 -20.21 -29.19
C GLN A 76 -6.38 -18.80 -28.61
N GLY A 77 -6.27 -18.64 -27.28
CA GLY A 77 -6.14 -17.34 -26.60
C GLY A 77 -4.83 -17.14 -25.84
N MET A 78 -3.90 -18.10 -25.85
CA MET A 78 -2.71 -18.10 -24.98
C MET A 78 -1.36 -18.21 -25.71
N GLU A 79 -1.27 -17.74 -26.95
CA GLU A 79 0.04 -17.68 -27.66
C GLU A 79 0.85 -16.40 -27.39
N ALA A 80 0.61 -15.72 -26.27
CA ALA A 80 1.42 -14.56 -25.88
C ALA A 80 1.66 -14.50 -24.38
N GLU A 81 2.27 -15.52 -23.78
CA GLU A 81 2.96 -15.49 -22.47
C GLU A 81 3.08 -16.92 -21.91
N GLN A 82 3.91 -17.74 -22.56
CA GLN A 82 4.48 -18.93 -21.94
C GLN A 82 5.95 -18.66 -21.63
N ASP A 83 6.21 -18.14 -20.42
CA ASP A 83 7.49 -18.35 -19.77
C ASP A 83 7.30 -19.53 -18.80
N GLU A 84 8.01 -20.62 -19.08
CA GLU A 84 8.01 -21.85 -18.30
C GLU A 84 8.36 -21.57 -16.83
N GLU A 85 7.48 -21.95 -15.90
CA GLU A 85 7.76 -22.03 -14.47
C GLU A 85 8.72 -23.21 -14.21
N ALA A 86 10.03 -22.96 -14.27
CA ALA A 86 11.03 -23.83 -13.67
C ALA A 86 11.44 -23.25 -12.32
N GLU A 87 11.20 -23.99 -11.24
CA GLU A 87 11.77 -23.71 -9.92
C GLU A 87 13.30 -23.81 -9.98
N LEU A 88 13.96 -22.67 -10.22
CA LEU A 88 15.41 -22.58 -10.16
C LEU A 88 15.85 -22.03 -8.80
N PRO A 89 16.81 -22.68 -8.12
CA PRO A 89 17.43 -22.12 -6.91
C PRO A 89 18.02 -20.76 -7.20
N LEU A 90 17.94 -19.81 -6.25
CA LEU A 90 18.48 -18.46 -6.38
C LEU A 90 19.93 -18.45 -6.88
N GLY A 91 20.72 -19.47 -6.55
CA GLY A 91 22.09 -19.66 -7.02
C GLY A 91 22.23 -19.74 -8.56
N THR A 92 21.25 -20.31 -9.26
CA THR A 92 21.28 -20.42 -10.74
C THR A 92 20.92 -19.10 -11.41
N LEU A 93 20.00 -18.32 -10.83
CA LEU A 93 19.64 -16.96 -11.31
C LEU A 93 20.78 -15.95 -11.08
N LEU A 94 21.69 -16.22 -10.15
CA LEU A 94 22.77 -15.31 -9.77
C LEU A 94 24.09 -15.58 -10.53
N GLN A 95 24.24 -16.72 -11.22
CA GLN A 95 25.51 -17.11 -11.89
C GLN A 95 25.69 -16.55 -13.32
N ASN A 96 24.64 -16.04 -13.96
CA ASN A 96 24.71 -15.65 -15.38
C ASN A 96 25.11 -14.20 -15.67
N SER A 97 25.56 -13.42 -14.68
CA SER A 97 25.90 -11.99 -14.89
C SER A 97 27.32 -11.59 -14.49
N SER A 98 28.32 -12.39 -14.83
CA SER A 98 29.72 -11.97 -14.69
C SER A 98 30.31 -11.54 -16.03
N THR A 99 30.11 -10.30 -16.43
CA THR A 99 31.03 -9.46 -17.21
C THR A 99 30.36 -8.18 -17.67
N VAL A 100 30.48 -7.04 -16.96
CA VAL A 100 30.65 -5.72 -17.58
C VAL A 100 31.20 -4.71 -16.55
N ARG A 101 32.21 -4.03 -16.95
CA ARG A 101 33.16 -3.07 -16.38
C ARG A 101 32.62 -2.01 -15.42
N SER A 102 33.40 -1.84 -14.36
CA SER A 102 33.44 -0.70 -13.41
C SER A 102 33.76 0.63 -14.09
N SER A 103 32.87 1.61 -14.02
CA SER A 103 33.25 3.02 -14.15
C SER A 103 32.08 3.94 -13.77
N SER A 104 32.01 4.33 -12.50
CA SER A 104 31.35 5.55 -11.97
C SER A 104 31.32 5.57 -10.45
N ARG A 105 32.46 5.33 -9.78
CA ARG A 105 32.53 5.23 -8.31
C ARG A 105 32.97 6.51 -7.62
N LYS A 106 32.45 7.69 -7.87
CA LYS A 106 32.98 8.88 -7.14
C LYS A 106 31.99 9.85 -6.48
N LEU A 107 30.69 9.62 -6.45
CA LEU A 107 29.76 10.63 -5.86
C LEU A 107 28.89 10.19 -4.68
N TRP A 108 29.03 8.97 -4.13
CA TRP A 108 28.11 8.44 -3.13
C TRP A 108 28.78 7.88 -1.87
N ARG A 109 29.83 8.57 -1.36
CA ARG A 109 30.60 8.12 -0.16
C ARG A 109 29.84 8.17 1.17
N GLY A 110 28.55 8.45 1.21
CA GLY A 110 27.74 8.52 2.45
C GLY A 110 26.85 7.32 2.74
N LEU A 111 26.82 6.29 1.91
CA LEU A 111 25.84 5.19 1.97
C LEU A 111 26.45 3.79 2.06
N GLN A 112 27.77 3.69 2.26
CA GLN A 112 28.44 2.39 2.33
C GLN A 112 28.43 1.82 3.76
N GLN A 113 27.28 1.28 4.18
CA GLN A 113 27.33 -0.02 4.83
C GLN A 113 27.16 -1.05 3.72
N GLY A 114 28.13 -1.95 3.54
CA GLY A 114 28.05 -3.06 2.61
C GLY A 114 26.83 -3.93 2.94
N PRO A 115 26.43 -4.83 2.03
CA PRO A 115 25.28 -5.69 2.27
C PRO A 115 25.49 -6.49 3.56
N ASN A 116 24.49 -6.46 4.44
CA ASN A 116 24.55 -7.18 5.72
C ASN A 116 24.24 -8.68 5.55
N PHE A 117 23.99 -9.13 4.33
CA PHE A 117 23.72 -10.54 3.99
C PHE A 117 24.30 -10.92 2.62
N SER A 118 24.62 -12.20 2.45
CA SER A 118 24.89 -12.80 1.13
C SER A 118 23.56 -13.21 0.47
N LYS A 119 23.48 -13.12 -0.86
CA LYS A 119 22.30 -13.60 -1.61
C LYS A 119 22.04 -15.10 -1.37
N SER A 120 23.08 -15.89 -1.10
CA SER A 120 22.99 -17.31 -0.72
C SER A 120 22.32 -17.55 0.64
N ASP A 121 22.21 -16.53 1.49
CA ASP A 121 21.52 -16.64 2.78
C ASP A 121 19.99 -16.52 2.66
N LEU A 122 19.48 -16.19 1.46
CA LEU A 122 18.06 -16.08 1.16
C LEU A 122 17.51 -17.42 0.62
N ASN A 123 16.44 -17.88 1.25
CA ASN A 123 15.63 -18.98 0.75
C ASN A 123 14.33 -18.43 0.18
N LEU A 124 14.18 -18.46 -1.15
CA LEU A 124 12.97 -18.08 -1.85
C LEU A 124 11.95 -19.21 -1.76
N LEU A 125 10.74 -18.89 -1.30
CA LEU A 125 9.69 -19.89 -1.03
C LEU A 125 8.62 -19.90 -2.12
N GLN A 126 8.04 -18.74 -2.43
CA GLN A 126 6.93 -18.62 -3.35
C GLN A 126 6.99 -17.32 -4.11
N LEU A 127 6.69 -17.36 -5.41
CA LEU A 127 6.50 -16.19 -6.23
C LEU A 127 5.22 -15.44 -5.78
N ILE A 128 5.36 -14.14 -5.48
CA ILE A 128 4.22 -13.27 -5.13
C ILE A 128 3.69 -12.58 -6.39
N LYS A 129 4.58 -11.93 -7.14
CA LYS A 129 4.26 -11.29 -8.43
C LYS A 129 5.51 -11.03 -9.25
N ALA A 130 5.37 -11.03 -10.57
CA ALA A 130 6.35 -10.51 -11.50
C ALA A 130 5.97 -9.08 -11.89
N GLY A 131 6.76 -8.10 -11.46
CA GLY A 131 6.60 -6.70 -11.83
C GLY A 131 7.46 -6.32 -13.04
N LYS A 132 7.34 -5.07 -13.48
CA LYS A 132 8.10 -4.56 -14.63
C LYS A 132 9.61 -4.45 -14.35
N GLU A 133 10.00 -4.00 -13.16
CA GLU A 133 11.39 -3.72 -12.77
C GLU A 133 11.98 -4.79 -11.84
N GLY A 134 11.16 -5.71 -11.35
CA GLY A 134 11.59 -6.76 -10.43
C GLY A 134 10.54 -7.83 -10.22
N VAL A 135 10.99 -8.93 -9.63
CA VAL A 135 10.18 -10.08 -9.26
C VAL A 135 10.12 -10.14 -7.74
N PHE A 136 8.95 -10.42 -7.19
CA PHE A 136 8.69 -10.42 -5.75
C PHE A 136 8.45 -11.85 -5.27
N TYR A 137 9.25 -12.27 -4.30
CA TYR A 137 9.16 -13.58 -3.67
C TYR A 137 8.83 -13.45 -2.19
N GLN A 138 8.07 -14.39 -1.69
CA GLN A 138 8.06 -14.72 -0.29
C GLN A 138 9.37 -15.44 0.04
N ALA A 139 10.06 -15.01 1.09
CA ALA A 139 11.39 -15.52 1.40
C ALA A 139 11.61 -15.72 2.91
N ARG A 140 12.64 -16.46 3.25
CA ARG A 140 13.22 -16.54 4.60
C ARG A 140 14.71 -16.23 4.52
N MET A 141 15.25 -15.72 5.61
CA MET A 141 16.67 -15.46 5.74
C MET A 141 17.27 -16.42 6.79
N ASN A 142 18.29 -17.15 6.38
CA ASN A 142 18.97 -18.10 7.25
C ASN A 142 20.03 -17.43 8.11
N ARG A 143 20.72 -16.40 7.57
CA ARG A 143 21.77 -15.61 8.22
C ARG A 143 21.59 -14.14 7.87
N GLY A 144 22.13 -13.23 8.69
CA GLY A 144 22.09 -11.78 8.47
C GLY A 144 21.13 -11.05 9.39
N THR A 145 20.90 -9.78 9.11
CA THR A 145 20.16 -8.83 9.96
C THR A 145 18.68 -9.19 10.13
N CYS A 146 18.07 -9.85 9.15
CA CYS A 146 16.66 -10.24 9.19
C CYS A 146 16.47 -11.69 9.72
N LYS A 147 17.51 -12.31 10.28
CA LYS A 147 17.39 -13.62 10.95
C LYS A 147 16.41 -13.48 12.12
N GLY A 148 15.39 -14.34 12.16
CA GLY A 148 14.34 -14.32 13.18
C GLY A 148 13.00 -13.77 12.67
N HIS A 149 12.95 -13.10 11.52
CA HIS A 149 11.71 -12.87 10.82
C HIS A 149 11.23 -14.18 10.18
N ASN A 150 10.02 -14.64 10.54
CA ASN A 150 9.48 -15.89 10.00
C ASN A 150 9.29 -15.84 8.49
N MET A 151 8.90 -14.66 7.98
CA MET A 151 8.62 -14.43 6.56
C MET A 151 9.08 -13.04 6.16
N LEU A 152 9.58 -12.93 4.94
CA LEU A 152 10.06 -11.71 4.32
C LEU A 152 9.48 -11.57 2.90
N THR A 153 9.45 -10.35 2.38
CA THR A 153 9.25 -10.11 0.94
C THR A 153 10.59 -9.74 0.33
N CYS A 154 11.02 -10.50 -0.66
CA CYS A 154 12.24 -10.26 -1.41
C CYS A 154 11.89 -9.75 -2.81
N LYS A 155 12.34 -8.51 -3.15
CA LYS A 155 12.26 -7.93 -4.49
C LYS A 155 13.61 -8.13 -5.15
N ILE A 156 13.64 -8.88 -6.26
CA ILE A 156 14.84 -9.13 -7.08
C ILE A 156 14.69 -8.31 -8.37
N SER A 157 15.66 -7.46 -8.68
CA SER A 157 15.62 -6.66 -9.90
C SER A 157 15.72 -7.55 -11.15
N LYS A 158 15.00 -7.18 -12.20
CA LYS A 158 15.22 -7.75 -13.54
C LYS A 158 16.54 -7.27 -14.12
N GLU A 159 17.06 -8.02 -15.06
CA GLU A 159 18.26 -7.66 -15.82
C GLU A 159 18.08 -6.32 -16.55
N GLY A 160 19.14 -5.50 -16.58
CA GLY A 160 19.14 -4.19 -17.24
C GLY A 160 18.44 -3.07 -16.45
N VAL A 161 17.99 -3.32 -15.22
CA VAL A 161 17.52 -2.26 -14.32
C VAL A 161 18.69 -1.38 -13.92
N ARG A 162 18.59 -0.07 -14.16
CA ARG A 162 19.69 0.86 -13.87
C ARG A 162 19.94 0.96 -12.37
N PRO A 163 21.20 0.83 -11.88
CA PRO A 163 21.56 0.91 -10.46
C PRO A 163 20.97 2.13 -9.76
N LYS A 164 21.01 3.28 -10.43
CA LYS A 164 20.49 4.55 -9.87
C LYS A 164 18.99 4.51 -9.50
N HIS A 165 18.20 3.68 -10.17
CA HIS A 165 16.77 3.55 -9.85
C HIS A 165 16.60 2.79 -8.54
N VAL A 166 17.34 1.69 -8.38
CA VAL A 166 17.30 0.89 -7.16
C VAL A 166 17.86 1.65 -5.97
N ASP A 167 19.01 2.33 -6.15
CA ASP A 167 19.61 3.17 -5.11
C ASP A 167 18.68 4.32 -4.69
N MET A 168 17.94 4.90 -5.63
CA MET A 168 16.95 5.93 -5.32
C MET A 168 15.79 5.36 -4.48
N GLU A 169 15.25 4.20 -4.87
CA GLU A 169 14.19 3.51 -4.12
C GLU A 169 14.66 3.19 -2.69
N VAL A 170 15.82 2.58 -2.54
CA VAL A 170 16.45 2.31 -1.22
C VAL A 170 16.62 3.60 -0.42
N SER A 171 17.19 4.64 -1.03
CA SER A 171 17.41 5.94 -0.37
C SER A 171 16.11 6.56 0.16
N ILE A 172 15.03 6.48 -0.62
CA ILE A 172 13.71 6.98 -0.25
C ILE A 172 13.13 6.16 0.89
N MET A 173 13.13 4.83 0.79
CA MET A 173 12.59 3.96 1.84
C MET A 173 13.36 4.13 3.15
N ARG A 174 14.68 4.27 3.11
CA ARG A 174 15.50 4.58 4.30
C ARG A 174 15.16 5.94 4.91
N LYS A 175 14.93 6.98 4.09
CA LYS A 175 14.56 8.32 4.54
C LYS A 175 13.20 8.34 5.20
N LEU A 176 12.26 7.53 4.70
CA LEU A 176 10.93 7.36 5.29
C LEU A 176 11.00 6.72 6.68
N ALA A 177 12.04 5.92 6.95
CA ALA A 177 12.22 5.20 8.21
C ALA A 177 10.98 4.35 8.58
N HIS A 178 10.83 4.01 9.87
CA HIS A 178 9.69 3.22 10.32
C HIS A 178 8.41 4.06 10.44
N HIS A 179 7.35 3.62 9.76
CA HIS A 179 6.00 4.14 9.94
C HIS A 179 4.99 2.99 9.74
N LYS A 180 4.01 2.86 10.63
CA LYS A 180 3.06 1.73 10.64
C LYS A 180 2.30 1.53 9.33
N ASN A 181 2.06 2.60 8.58
CA ASN A 181 1.31 2.57 7.31
C ASN A 181 2.21 2.73 6.06
N ILE A 182 3.50 2.47 6.18
CA ILE A 182 4.46 2.43 5.08
C ILE A 182 5.15 1.07 5.12
N LEU A 183 5.30 0.43 3.96
CA LEU A 183 6.02 -0.84 3.84
C LEU A 183 7.48 -0.65 4.22
N GLN A 184 7.94 -1.42 5.21
CA GLN A 184 9.26 -1.27 5.78
C GLN A 184 10.32 -1.99 4.93
N LEU A 185 11.37 -1.26 4.54
CA LEU A 185 12.61 -1.85 4.05
C LEU A 185 13.42 -2.36 5.25
N LEU A 186 13.81 -3.62 5.23
CA LEU A 186 14.58 -4.28 6.29
C LEU A 186 16.06 -4.35 5.96
N ASP A 187 16.40 -4.73 4.72
CA ASP A 187 17.78 -4.81 4.24
C ASP A 187 17.84 -4.72 2.72
N TRP A 188 19.02 -4.56 2.13
CA TRP A 188 19.21 -4.49 0.68
C TRP A 188 20.63 -4.90 0.28
N ASN A 189 20.75 -5.44 -0.94
CA ASN A 189 22.05 -5.68 -1.58
C ASN A 189 22.01 -5.12 -3.02
N THR A 190 22.70 -4.00 -3.24
CA THR A 190 22.78 -3.29 -4.52
C THR A 190 24.22 -3.21 -5.04
N THR A 191 25.10 -4.11 -4.58
CA THR A 191 26.52 -4.12 -5.00
C THR A 191 26.70 -4.66 -6.41
N GLU A 192 25.92 -5.66 -6.78
CA GLU A 192 25.96 -6.36 -8.05
C GLU A 192 24.57 -6.84 -8.46
N GLU A 193 24.32 -7.00 -9.75
CA GLU A 193 23.07 -7.55 -10.27
C GLU A 193 22.95 -9.07 -9.97
N PRO A 194 21.71 -9.55 -9.84
CA PRO A 194 20.48 -8.80 -9.66
C PRO A 194 20.44 -8.12 -8.28
N TYR A 195 19.93 -6.89 -8.24
CA TYR A 195 19.78 -6.13 -6.98
C TYR A 195 18.65 -6.71 -6.15
N VAL A 196 18.85 -6.77 -4.83
CA VAL A 196 17.91 -7.41 -3.91
C VAL A 196 17.51 -6.43 -2.82
N LEU A 197 16.19 -6.24 -2.63
CA LEU A 197 15.58 -5.50 -1.54
C LEU A 197 14.77 -6.46 -0.67
N ILE A 198 15.01 -6.42 0.64
CA ILE A 198 14.30 -7.22 1.63
C ILE A 198 13.33 -6.33 2.39
N MET A 199 12.07 -6.65 2.36
CA MET A 199 10.99 -5.92 3.00
C MET A 199 10.21 -6.80 3.98
N GLU A 200 9.47 -6.18 4.88
CA GLU A 200 8.52 -6.91 5.71
C GLU A 200 7.50 -7.67 4.84
N TYR A 201 7.08 -8.84 5.32
CA TYR A 201 6.04 -9.62 4.66
C TYR A 201 4.65 -9.15 5.07
N VAL A 202 3.77 -9.01 4.10
CA VAL A 202 2.38 -8.59 4.28
C VAL A 202 1.42 -9.67 3.81
N SER A 203 0.57 -10.16 4.72
CA SER A 203 -0.13 -11.44 4.58
C SER A 203 -1.27 -11.45 3.56
N TYR A 204 -1.96 -10.33 3.32
CA TYR A 204 -3.19 -10.29 2.52
C TYR A 204 -3.02 -9.65 1.13
N GLY A 205 -1.77 -9.45 0.71
CA GLY A 205 -1.48 -8.88 -0.61
C GLY A 205 -1.90 -7.41 -0.75
N THR A 206 -2.35 -7.00 -1.94
CA THR A 206 -2.73 -5.62 -2.21
C THR A 206 -4.16 -5.31 -1.75
N LEU A 207 -4.40 -4.05 -1.38
CA LEU A 207 -5.75 -3.59 -1.02
C LEU A 207 -6.74 -3.77 -2.18
N ARG A 208 -6.28 -3.61 -3.43
CA ARG A 208 -7.10 -3.89 -4.61
C ARG A 208 -7.61 -5.32 -4.62
N THR A 209 -6.73 -6.31 -4.52
CA THR A 209 -7.09 -7.73 -4.49
C THR A 209 -7.97 -8.05 -3.30
N PHE A 210 -7.62 -7.49 -2.12
CA PHE A 210 -8.40 -7.68 -0.90
C PHE A 210 -9.86 -7.21 -1.06
N LEU A 211 -10.08 -6.00 -1.62
CA LEU A 211 -11.41 -5.45 -1.83
C LEU A 211 -12.20 -6.24 -2.89
N GLN A 212 -11.55 -6.63 -3.99
CA GLN A 212 -12.16 -7.44 -5.04
C GLN A 212 -12.62 -8.81 -4.51
N THR A 213 -11.78 -9.50 -3.75
CA THR A 213 -12.09 -10.80 -3.15
C THR A 213 -13.24 -10.72 -2.13
N ASN A 214 -13.33 -9.61 -1.39
CA ASN A 214 -14.33 -9.43 -0.33
C ASN A 214 -15.53 -8.59 -0.80
N ARG A 215 -15.66 -8.27 -2.07
CA ARG A 215 -16.69 -7.39 -2.63
C ARG A 215 -18.10 -7.79 -2.20
N GLY A 216 -18.45 -9.07 -2.27
CA GLY A 216 -19.79 -9.55 -1.90
C GLY A 216 -20.16 -9.22 -0.44
N ASN A 217 -19.24 -9.43 0.49
CA ASN A 217 -19.46 -9.10 1.91
C ASN A 217 -19.49 -7.59 2.15
N LEU A 218 -18.65 -6.83 1.45
CA LEU A 218 -18.56 -5.37 1.58
C LEU A 218 -19.81 -4.68 1.02
N CYS A 219 -20.37 -5.17 -0.09
CA CYS A 219 -21.59 -4.60 -0.68
C CYS A 219 -22.83 -4.77 0.20
N THR A 220 -22.91 -5.87 0.97
CA THR A 220 -24.10 -6.21 1.76
C THR A 220 -24.03 -5.73 3.21
N ASN A 221 -22.85 -5.39 3.71
CA ASN A 221 -22.63 -5.05 5.12
C ASN A 221 -22.13 -3.60 5.28
N SER A 222 -23.02 -2.70 5.71
CA SER A 222 -22.71 -1.27 5.91
C SER A 222 -21.65 -1.02 7.01
N GLU A 223 -21.55 -1.90 8.03
CA GLU A 223 -20.51 -1.79 9.05
C GLU A 223 -19.14 -2.07 8.47
N LEU A 224 -19.01 -3.09 7.60
CA LEU A 224 -17.76 -3.37 6.90
C LEU A 224 -17.37 -2.24 5.94
N GLN A 225 -18.35 -1.61 5.29
CA GLN A 225 -18.09 -0.43 4.46
C GLN A 225 -17.52 0.74 5.28
N SER A 226 -17.98 0.92 6.53
CA SER A 226 -17.44 1.98 7.41
C SER A 226 -15.96 1.80 7.71
N LEU A 227 -15.44 0.57 7.64
CA LEU A 227 -14.01 0.28 7.83
C LEU A 227 -13.14 0.82 6.69
N LEU A 228 -13.72 1.06 5.49
CA LEU A 228 -13.02 1.70 4.39
C LEU A 228 -12.56 3.11 4.78
N THR A 229 -13.40 3.87 5.49
CA THR A 229 -13.02 5.21 6.00
C THR A 229 -11.82 5.15 6.94
N ILE A 230 -11.77 4.12 7.82
CA ILE A 230 -10.61 3.91 8.70
C ILE A 230 -9.36 3.58 7.87
N ALA A 231 -9.48 2.72 6.87
CA ALA A 231 -8.35 2.42 5.98
C ALA A 231 -7.87 3.66 5.22
N CYS A 232 -8.81 4.49 4.69
CA CYS A 232 -8.47 5.78 4.05
C CYS A 232 -7.69 6.70 4.99
N TYR A 233 -8.12 6.81 6.25
CA TYR A 233 -7.40 7.60 7.25
C TYR A 233 -5.96 7.12 7.44
N HIS A 234 -5.73 5.80 7.51
CA HIS A 234 -4.38 5.24 7.63
C HIS A 234 -3.53 5.47 6.37
N ILE A 235 -4.12 5.43 5.19
CA ILE A 235 -3.43 5.80 3.95
C ILE A 235 -3.07 7.30 3.99
N ALA A 236 -3.98 8.16 4.42
CA ALA A 236 -3.71 9.60 4.56
C ALA A 236 -2.57 9.88 5.54
N LEU A 237 -2.48 9.16 6.67
CA LEU A 237 -1.34 9.26 7.61
C LEU A 237 -0.02 8.88 6.95
N ALA A 238 0.01 7.83 6.11
CA ALA A 238 1.20 7.48 5.33
C ALA A 238 1.59 8.62 4.39
N MET A 239 0.63 9.18 3.65
CA MET A 239 0.88 10.28 2.70
C MET A 239 1.31 11.56 3.41
N GLN A 240 0.77 11.86 4.59
CA GLN A 240 1.22 12.95 5.46
C GLN A 240 2.68 12.74 5.87
N HIS A 241 3.07 11.51 6.23
CA HIS A 241 4.46 11.20 6.56
C HIS A 241 5.39 11.38 5.36
N LEU A 242 5.03 10.91 4.16
CA LEU A 242 5.79 11.17 2.93
C LEU A 242 5.99 12.68 2.72
N ARG A 243 4.91 13.45 2.85
CA ARG A 243 4.96 14.92 2.72
C ARG A 243 5.91 15.56 3.72
N SER A 244 5.90 15.13 4.99
CA SER A 244 6.80 15.65 6.04
C SER A 244 8.28 15.38 5.72
N LYS A 245 8.57 14.29 5.00
CA LYS A 245 9.90 13.93 4.51
C LYS A 245 10.23 14.54 3.14
N MET A 246 9.36 15.40 2.59
CA MET A 246 9.50 15.99 1.26
C MET A 246 9.61 14.94 0.14
N ILE A 247 8.89 13.82 0.28
CA ILE A 247 8.83 12.74 -0.70
C ILE A 247 7.47 12.77 -1.40
N VAL A 248 7.49 12.70 -2.73
CA VAL A 248 6.32 12.53 -3.60
C VAL A 248 6.31 11.09 -4.10
N HIS A 249 5.18 10.38 -3.95
CA HIS A 249 5.06 8.96 -4.26
C HIS A 249 5.06 8.67 -5.77
N CYS A 250 4.31 9.44 -6.52
CA CYS A 250 4.16 9.35 -7.99
C CYS A 250 3.49 8.06 -8.53
N ASP A 251 3.11 7.11 -7.70
CA ASP A 251 2.40 5.88 -8.13
C ASP A 251 1.39 5.40 -7.07
N LEU A 252 0.69 6.35 -6.41
CA LEU A 252 -0.32 6.00 -5.42
C LEU A 252 -1.56 5.41 -6.11
N ALA A 253 -1.88 4.15 -5.81
CA ALA A 253 -3.01 3.38 -6.33
C ALA A 253 -3.29 2.18 -5.43
N LEU A 254 -4.49 1.60 -5.46
CA LEU A 254 -4.83 0.44 -4.62
C LEU A 254 -3.91 -0.77 -4.83
N ARG A 255 -3.35 -0.95 -6.03
CA ARG A 255 -2.39 -2.02 -6.32
C ARG A 255 -1.06 -1.87 -5.57
N ASN A 256 -0.75 -0.67 -5.07
CA ASN A 256 0.48 -0.32 -4.34
C ASN A 256 0.22 -0.07 -2.84
N ILE A 257 -0.96 -0.42 -2.35
CA ILE A 257 -1.30 -0.41 -0.93
C ILE A 257 -1.45 -1.85 -0.48
N MET A 258 -0.62 -2.27 0.48
CA MET A 258 -0.60 -3.62 1.01
C MET A 258 -1.46 -3.74 2.27
N VAL A 259 -2.03 -4.92 2.52
CA VAL A 259 -2.91 -5.19 3.67
C VAL A 259 -2.28 -6.22 4.58
N ASN A 260 -1.98 -5.84 5.82
CA ASN A 260 -1.54 -6.77 6.86
C ASN A 260 -2.67 -7.06 7.87
N ARG A 261 -3.35 -6.01 8.33
CA ARG A 261 -4.51 -6.10 9.22
C ARG A 261 -5.53 -5.02 8.87
N PHE A 262 -6.53 -5.42 8.10
CA PHE A 262 -7.60 -4.49 7.70
C PHE A 262 -8.48 -4.11 8.91
N PRO A 263 -8.85 -2.84 9.07
CA PRO A 263 -8.49 -1.64 8.32
C PRO A 263 -7.25 -0.89 8.84
N TRP A 264 -6.64 -1.28 9.96
CA TRP A 264 -5.63 -0.48 10.70
C TRP A 264 -4.20 -0.59 10.17
N GLU A 265 -3.85 -1.72 9.54
CA GLU A 265 -2.52 -1.95 8.98
C GLU A 265 -2.61 -2.10 7.47
N VAL A 266 -2.99 -1.00 6.82
CA VAL A 266 -2.78 -0.80 5.39
C VAL A 266 -1.48 -0.02 5.20
N LYS A 267 -0.64 -0.44 4.26
CA LYS A 267 0.72 0.08 4.08
C LYS A 267 0.95 0.53 2.65
N VAL A 268 1.32 1.79 2.48
CA VAL A 268 1.75 2.32 1.18
C VAL A 268 3.10 1.70 0.82
N ALA A 269 3.24 1.25 -0.43
CA ALA A 269 4.37 0.50 -0.97
C ALA A 269 4.73 0.94 -2.40
N GLU A 270 5.77 0.37 -3.00
CA GLU A 270 6.23 0.62 -4.37
C GLU A 270 6.77 2.04 -4.59
N PHE A 271 7.98 2.29 -4.08
CA PHE A 271 8.64 3.60 -4.15
C PHE A 271 9.54 3.78 -5.38
N GLY A 272 9.49 2.87 -6.36
CA GLY A 272 10.33 2.92 -7.57
C GLY A 272 10.12 4.17 -8.43
N LEU A 273 8.93 4.81 -8.39
CA LEU A 273 8.65 6.09 -9.06
C LEU A 273 8.75 7.31 -8.12
N ALA A 274 8.96 7.09 -6.83
CA ALA A 274 8.96 8.16 -5.83
C ALA A 274 10.12 9.16 -6.04
N ARG A 275 9.95 10.39 -5.54
CA ARG A 275 10.91 11.48 -5.69
C ARG A 275 11.17 12.20 -4.38
N ASP A 276 12.43 12.45 -4.10
CA ASP A 276 12.87 13.25 -2.97
C ASP A 276 13.07 14.71 -3.38
N PHE A 277 12.16 15.59 -2.96
CA PHE A 277 12.19 17.01 -3.28
C PHE A 277 13.18 17.83 -2.45
N THR A 278 13.78 17.26 -1.40
CA THR A 278 14.89 17.97 -0.71
C THR A 278 16.17 18.02 -1.53
N ARG A 279 16.34 17.08 -2.47
CA ARG A 279 17.53 16.98 -3.35
C ARG A 279 17.38 17.78 -4.65
N LEU A 280 16.25 18.42 -4.86
CA LEU A 280 15.92 19.12 -6.08
C LEU A 280 16.14 20.62 -5.89
N THR A 281 17.35 21.11 -6.17
CA THR A 281 17.79 22.49 -5.95
C THR A 281 17.36 23.50 -7.01
N SER A 282 16.59 23.13 -8.04
CA SER A 282 16.22 24.05 -9.11
C SER A 282 14.71 24.03 -9.44
N ARG A 283 14.20 25.18 -9.95
CA ARG A 283 12.82 25.35 -10.45
C ARG A 283 12.37 24.33 -11.51
N HIS A 284 13.30 23.56 -12.08
CA HIS A 284 13.04 22.51 -13.07
C HIS A 284 12.83 21.12 -12.49
N SER A 285 12.87 20.98 -11.18
CA SER A 285 12.90 19.68 -10.51
C SER A 285 11.56 18.94 -10.44
N SER A 286 10.45 19.67 -10.54
CA SER A 286 9.11 19.10 -10.64
C SER A 286 8.75 18.64 -12.07
N ARG A 287 9.55 19.06 -13.06
CA ARG A 287 9.35 18.67 -14.45
C ARG A 287 9.88 17.27 -14.72
N TRP A 288 9.06 16.44 -15.34
CA TRP A 288 9.44 15.07 -15.69
C TRP A 288 10.48 15.08 -16.83
N LYS A 289 11.72 14.67 -16.53
CA LYS A 289 12.83 14.73 -17.50
C LYS A 289 12.92 13.51 -18.46
N SER A 290 12.09 12.50 -18.27
CA SER A 290 12.17 11.31 -19.14
C SER A 290 10.83 11.02 -19.83
N PRO A 291 10.72 11.26 -21.15
CA PRO A 291 9.52 10.95 -21.92
C PRO A 291 9.30 9.44 -22.14
N ARG A 292 10.21 8.58 -21.71
CA ARG A 292 10.17 7.13 -21.98
C ARG A 292 9.67 6.27 -20.80
N GLN A 293 9.44 6.86 -19.63
CA GLN A 293 8.93 6.11 -18.50
C GLN A 293 7.41 6.00 -18.60
N ARG A 294 6.88 4.78 -18.70
CA ARG A 294 5.43 4.55 -18.67
C ARG A 294 4.90 4.94 -17.28
N VAL A 295 4.02 5.93 -17.27
CA VAL A 295 3.38 6.45 -16.06
C VAL A 295 1.98 5.84 -15.90
N PRO A 296 1.44 5.74 -14.68
CA PRO A 296 0.09 5.24 -14.42
C PRO A 296 -0.97 6.31 -14.77
N LEU A 297 -1.27 6.48 -16.05
CA LEU A 297 -2.06 7.57 -16.61
C LEU A 297 -3.38 7.84 -15.86
N ARG A 298 -4.13 6.79 -15.50
CA ARG A 298 -5.45 6.88 -14.86
C ARG A 298 -5.42 7.48 -13.46
N TRP A 299 -4.22 7.55 -12.84
CA TRP A 299 -3.98 8.15 -11.52
C TRP A 299 -3.28 9.50 -11.57
N TYR A 300 -2.98 10.00 -12.80
CA TYR A 300 -2.19 11.22 -12.97
C TYR A 300 -3.09 12.44 -13.17
N PRO A 301 -2.68 13.61 -12.61
CA PRO A 301 -3.46 14.84 -12.66
C PRO A 301 -3.33 15.56 -14.02
N PRO A 302 -4.28 16.46 -14.36
CA PRO A 302 -4.25 17.19 -15.64
C PRO A 302 -3.01 18.05 -15.86
N GLU A 303 -2.42 18.60 -14.79
CA GLU A 303 -1.17 19.39 -14.90
C GLU A 303 0.03 18.56 -15.33
N TYR A 304 0.01 17.25 -15.14
CA TYR A 304 1.05 16.38 -15.69
C TYR A 304 0.97 16.33 -17.22
N PHE A 305 -0.21 16.16 -17.77
CA PHE A 305 -0.40 16.05 -19.23
C PHE A 305 -0.22 17.39 -19.93
N LYS A 306 -0.67 18.50 -19.33
CA LYS A 306 -0.57 19.85 -19.87
C LYS A 306 0.83 20.45 -19.76
N ASN A 307 1.48 20.27 -18.61
CA ASN A 307 2.69 21.02 -18.25
C ASN A 307 3.88 20.11 -17.91
N ASN A 308 3.72 18.79 -18.00
CA ASN A 308 4.70 17.80 -17.56
C ASN A 308 5.16 18.02 -16.10
N HIS A 309 4.20 18.44 -15.24
CA HIS A 309 4.45 18.75 -13.84
C HIS A 309 3.77 17.72 -12.92
N TYR A 310 4.54 17.10 -12.02
CA TYR A 310 4.02 16.24 -10.97
C TYR A 310 4.68 16.58 -9.64
N GLY A 311 3.89 16.92 -8.65
CA GLY A 311 4.35 17.25 -7.31
C GLY A 311 3.39 16.71 -6.24
N PHE A 312 3.45 17.26 -5.04
CA PHE A 312 2.58 16.82 -3.93
C PHE A 312 1.09 16.91 -4.24
N LYS A 313 0.66 17.86 -5.07
CA LYS A 313 -0.73 17.95 -5.52
C LYS A 313 -1.13 16.81 -6.45
N GLY A 314 -0.16 16.26 -7.18
CA GLY A 314 -0.36 15.03 -7.97
C GLY A 314 -0.68 13.82 -7.07
N ASP A 315 0.02 13.67 -5.95
CA ASP A 315 -0.31 12.63 -4.97
C ASP A 315 -1.69 12.85 -4.32
N VAL A 316 -2.12 14.11 -4.10
CA VAL A 316 -3.48 14.43 -3.62
C VAL A 316 -4.54 14.03 -4.65
N TRP A 317 -4.30 14.30 -5.94
CA TRP A 317 -5.18 13.82 -7.02
C TRP A 317 -5.25 12.29 -7.03
N ALA A 318 -4.08 11.61 -7.00
CA ALA A 318 -4.00 10.16 -6.97
C ALA A 318 -4.72 9.57 -5.74
N PHE A 319 -4.65 10.23 -4.58
CA PHE A 319 -5.39 9.84 -3.38
C PHE A 319 -6.91 9.90 -3.61
N GLY A 320 -7.41 10.95 -4.29
CA GLY A 320 -8.82 11.02 -4.70
C GLY A 320 -9.23 9.84 -5.59
N ILE A 321 -8.36 9.45 -6.54
CA ILE A 321 -8.60 8.25 -7.36
C ILE A 321 -8.60 6.98 -6.50
N VAL A 322 -7.72 6.86 -5.50
CA VAL A 322 -7.70 5.73 -4.55
C VAL A 322 -9.01 5.65 -3.76
N LEU A 323 -9.56 6.77 -3.30
CA LEU A 323 -10.86 6.80 -2.63
C LEU A 323 -11.97 6.26 -3.54
N TRP A 324 -11.96 6.66 -4.81
CA TRP A 324 -12.89 6.14 -5.81
C TRP A 324 -12.70 4.63 -6.04
N GLU A 325 -11.46 4.15 -6.21
CA GLU A 325 -11.15 2.72 -6.29
C GLU A 325 -11.67 1.95 -5.07
N MET A 326 -11.56 2.52 -3.87
CA MET A 326 -12.04 1.87 -2.65
C MET A 326 -13.56 1.74 -2.63
N GLN A 327 -14.29 2.78 -3.02
CA GLN A 327 -15.76 2.78 -3.08
C GLN A 327 -16.29 1.84 -4.16
N THR A 328 -15.55 1.65 -5.24
CA THR A 328 -15.89 0.70 -6.32
C THR A 328 -15.28 -0.69 -6.13
N PHE A 329 -14.70 -0.96 -4.95
CA PHE A 329 -14.06 -2.24 -4.60
C PHE A 329 -12.99 -2.69 -5.59
N GLY A 330 -12.15 -1.76 -6.04
CA GLY A 330 -10.99 -2.04 -6.90
C GLY A 330 -11.28 -2.03 -8.40
N THR A 331 -12.35 -1.37 -8.83
CA THR A 331 -12.62 -1.13 -10.26
C THR A 331 -11.53 -0.25 -10.86
N LEU A 332 -11.21 -0.46 -12.14
CA LEU A 332 -10.25 0.37 -12.87
C LEU A 332 -10.83 1.79 -13.04
N PRO A 333 -10.09 2.87 -12.67
CA PRO A 333 -10.56 4.23 -12.89
C PRO A 333 -10.87 4.52 -14.35
N TYR A 334 -11.91 5.33 -14.62
CA TYR A 334 -12.43 5.63 -15.96
C TYR A 334 -12.76 4.36 -16.75
N PRO A 335 -13.66 3.49 -16.24
CA PRO A 335 -13.88 2.14 -16.79
C PRO A 335 -14.38 2.16 -18.24
N ASP A 336 -15.12 3.20 -18.63
CA ASP A 336 -15.73 3.36 -19.95
C ASP A 336 -14.75 3.85 -21.02
N LEU A 337 -13.49 4.18 -20.63
CA LEU A 337 -12.47 4.69 -21.54
C LEU A 337 -11.40 3.62 -21.80
N GLU A 338 -11.38 3.08 -23.02
CA GLU A 338 -10.49 1.99 -23.38
C GLU A 338 -9.07 2.47 -23.69
N THR A 339 -8.92 3.59 -24.39
CA THR A 339 -7.63 4.06 -24.87
C THR A 339 -6.96 5.06 -23.93
N SER A 340 -5.63 5.08 -23.93
CA SER A 340 -4.84 6.04 -23.14
C SER A 340 -5.14 7.48 -23.53
N GLU A 341 -5.33 7.73 -24.82
CA GLU A 341 -5.60 9.03 -25.41
C GLU A 341 -6.97 9.56 -24.93
N ALA A 342 -8.01 8.69 -24.92
CA ALA A 342 -9.34 9.05 -24.41
C ALA A 342 -9.28 9.41 -22.92
N VAL A 343 -8.54 8.64 -22.11
CA VAL A 343 -8.35 8.95 -20.68
C VAL A 343 -7.64 10.29 -20.48
N ILE A 344 -6.54 10.54 -21.20
CA ILE A 344 -5.79 11.81 -21.10
C ILE A 344 -6.68 12.98 -21.51
N TYR A 345 -7.40 12.88 -22.64
CA TYR A 345 -8.31 13.91 -23.09
C TYR A 345 -9.39 14.23 -22.04
N HIS A 346 -10.05 13.17 -21.52
CA HIS A 346 -11.10 13.28 -20.50
C HIS A 346 -10.61 14.02 -19.24
N ILE A 347 -9.43 13.65 -18.74
CA ILE A 347 -8.80 14.30 -17.58
C ILE A 347 -8.44 15.76 -17.91
N CYS A 348 -7.89 16.03 -19.10
CA CYS A 348 -7.46 17.37 -19.50
C CYS A 348 -8.61 18.37 -19.67
N ILE A 349 -9.80 17.92 -20.06
CA ILE A 349 -10.99 18.79 -20.14
C ILE A 349 -11.70 18.96 -18.79
N GLY A 350 -11.16 18.33 -17.71
CA GLY A 350 -11.65 18.50 -16.33
C GLY A 350 -12.69 17.48 -15.89
N HIS A 351 -12.97 16.49 -16.70
CA HIS A 351 -13.87 15.40 -16.30
C HIS A 351 -13.21 14.50 -15.26
N LYS A 352 -14.02 13.92 -14.39
CA LYS A 352 -13.61 13.01 -13.32
C LYS A 352 -14.38 11.69 -13.46
N ASN A 353 -13.98 10.68 -12.70
CA ASN A 353 -14.81 9.50 -12.52
C ASN A 353 -16.18 9.88 -11.96
N SER A 354 -17.23 9.21 -12.39
CA SER A 354 -18.59 9.35 -11.83
C SER A 354 -18.59 8.97 -10.35
N ASN A 355 -19.48 9.58 -9.57
CA ASN A 355 -19.66 9.17 -8.19
C ASN A 355 -20.14 7.71 -8.15
N PRO A 356 -19.52 6.84 -7.37
CA PRO A 356 -19.97 5.47 -7.20
C PRO A 356 -21.36 5.43 -6.56
N ASP A 357 -22.20 4.50 -7.02
CA ASP A 357 -23.51 4.25 -6.40
C ASP A 357 -23.33 3.88 -4.93
N GLY A 358 -24.13 4.50 -4.04
CA GLY A 358 -24.07 4.28 -2.61
C GLY A 358 -22.80 4.87 -1.93
N CYS A 359 -22.10 5.78 -2.60
CA CYS A 359 -20.97 6.49 -2.00
C CYS A 359 -21.41 7.22 -0.73
N ARG A 360 -20.66 7.01 0.36
CA ARG A 360 -20.96 7.65 1.64
C ARG A 360 -20.56 9.13 1.60
N PRO A 361 -21.35 10.03 2.22
CA PRO A 361 -21.03 11.46 2.25
C PRO A 361 -19.68 11.78 2.89
N GLU A 362 -19.19 10.91 3.80
CA GLU A 362 -17.93 11.07 4.53
C GLU A 362 -16.69 10.76 3.68
N MET A 363 -16.85 10.16 2.52
CA MET A 363 -15.79 9.79 1.58
C MET A 363 -15.88 10.56 0.28
#